data_0b2a17ff5169849c13b1633595fbac42
#
_entry.id   0b2a17ff5169849c13b1633595fbac42
#
_cell.length_a   1.000
_cell.length_b   1.000
_cell.length_c   1.000
_cell.angle_alpha   90.00
_cell.angle_beta   90.00
_cell.angle_gamma   90.00
#
_symmetry.space_group_name_H-M   'P 1'
#
loop_
_entity.id
_entity.type
_entity.pdbx_description
1 polymer ?
#
loop_
_entity_poly.entity_id
_entity_poly.type
_entity_poly.pdbx_seq_one_letter_code
_entity_poly.pdbx_strand_id
1 'polypeptide(L)'
;MKRLIRWALNHVPRPLLQRLSGWAVPVAGLFYVGRGRECPVCGARRRRFLPYGYVAPRADALCPSCLSLERHRLLWLYLTRETDLLRRPQRILHIAPEVCLMKRLRHRAADYTTADLESPLAELHFDVLRIPLPDASYDVLICNHLLEHVADDRRALGEFYRILRPGGWGILLSPVDRSRAATFEDDSITDPEERTRIFGQYDHRRIYGRDYGGRLREAGFEVREIDYAARFSAEERRRYALPDDWIYVVRRPL
;
A
#
# COMPACT_ATOMS: atom_id res chain seq x y z
N MET A 1 24.86 12.59 -6.80
CA MET A 1 23.43 12.30 -6.94
C MET A 1 22.82 11.68 -5.66
N LYS A 2 23.31 10.54 -5.13
CA LYS A 2 22.76 9.91 -3.89
C LYS A 2 22.75 10.83 -2.65
N ARG A 3 23.80 11.63 -2.44
CA ARG A 3 23.89 12.59 -1.31
C ARG A 3 22.83 13.71 -1.41
N LEU A 4 22.60 14.25 -2.60
CA LEU A 4 21.61 15.30 -2.84
C LEU A 4 20.17 14.79 -2.64
N ILE A 5 19.87 13.59 -3.12
CA ILE A 5 18.57 12.94 -2.90
C ILE A 5 18.33 12.70 -1.41
N ARG A 6 19.32 12.18 -0.69
CA ARG A 6 19.21 11.95 0.76
C ARG A 6 19.04 13.27 1.52
N TRP A 7 19.78 14.32 1.14
CA TRP A 7 19.61 15.64 1.72
C TRP A 7 18.21 16.20 1.48
N ALA A 8 17.68 16.09 0.24
CA ALA A 8 16.33 16.57 -0.08
C ALA A 8 15.25 15.78 0.70
N LEU A 9 15.39 14.46 0.84
CA LEU A 9 14.46 13.63 1.61
C LEU A 9 14.42 14.00 3.11
N ASN A 10 15.53 14.53 3.64
CA ASN A 10 15.63 14.88 5.06
C ASN A 10 15.27 16.34 5.36
N HIS A 11 15.35 17.25 4.37
CA HIS A 11 15.23 18.69 4.60
C HIS A 11 14.07 19.34 3.86
N VAL A 12 13.47 18.67 2.87
CA VAL A 12 12.33 19.20 2.12
C VAL A 12 11.03 18.59 2.64
N PRO A 13 10.00 19.40 2.96
CA PRO A 13 8.71 18.90 3.41
C PRO A 13 8.11 17.86 2.45
N ARG A 14 7.62 16.75 2.99
CA ARG A 14 7.01 15.64 2.21
C ARG A 14 5.98 16.11 1.16
N PRO A 15 5.07 17.07 1.45
CA PRO A 15 4.13 17.57 0.46
C PRO A 15 4.79 18.22 -0.76
N LEU A 16 5.87 18.93 -0.56
CA LEU A 16 6.62 19.59 -1.64
C LEU A 16 7.38 18.56 -2.48
N LEU A 17 8.00 17.56 -1.83
CA LEU A 17 8.63 16.43 -2.51
C LEU A 17 7.63 15.64 -3.35
N GLN A 18 6.42 15.41 -2.85
CA GLN A 18 5.35 14.74 -3.57
C GLN A 18 4.92 15.51 -4.82
N ARG A 19 4.80 16.84 -4.73
CA ARG A 19 4.48 17.70 -5.88
C ARG A 19 5.59 17.71 -6.92
N LEU A 20 6.83 17.90 -6.48
CA LEU A 20 8.00 17.96 -7.37
C LEU A 20 8.28 16.61 -8.04
N SER A 21 8.13 15.49 -7.31
CA SER A 21 8.32 14.15 -7.86
C SER A 21 7.31 13.84 -8.98
N GLY A 22 6.11 14.40 -8.90
CA GLY A 22 5.09 14.25 -9.93
C GLY A 22 5.52 14.77 -11.31
N TRP A 23 6.42 15.73 -11.36
CA TRP A 23 6.96 16.32 -12.60
C TRP A 23 8.34 15.76 -12.98
N ALA A 24 9.24 15.66 -12.02
CA ALA A 24 10.62 15.25 -12.28
C ALA A 24 10.77 13.79 -12.67
N VAL A 25 9.93 12.92 -12.10
CA VAL A 25 10.04 11.47 -12.30
C VAL A 25 9.62 11.00 -13.69
N PRO A 26 8.51 11.47 -14.31
CA PRO A 26 8.19 11.13 -15.70
C PRO A 26 9.31 11.51 -16.67
N VAL A 27 9.95 12.68 -16.47
CA VAL A 27 11.10 13.13 -17.30
C VAL A 27 12.30 12.21 -17.10
N ALA A 28 12.66 11.91 -15.85
CA ALA A 28 13.72 10.93 -15.57
C ALA A 28 13.41 9.54 -16.16
N GLY A 29 12.14 9.15 -16.21
CA GLY A 29 11.68 7.91 -16.81
C GLY A 29 12.02 7.75 -18.29
N LEU A 30 12.19 8.85 -19.03
CA LEU A 30 12.56 8.81 -20.46
C LEU A 30 13.93 8.16 -20.68
N PHE A 31 14.86 8.35 -19.75
CA PHE A 31 16.20 7.74 -19.79
C PHE A 31 16.20 6.22 -19.54
N TYR A 32 15.07 5.68 -19.09
CA TYR A 32 14.88 4.26 -18.77
C TYR A 32 14.05 3.50 -19.82
N VAL A 33 13.70 4.10 -20.93
CA VAL A 33 12.94 3.44 -22.01
C VAL A 33 13.60 2.16 -22.46
N GLY A 34 12.82 1.09 -22.64
CA GLY A 34 13.30 -0.23 -23.04
C GLY A 34 12.30 -1.32 -22.73
N ARG A 35 12.66 -2.59 -22.98
CA ARG A 35 11.76 -3.76 -22.90
C ARG A 35 12.07 -4.73 -21.76
N GLY A 36 12.96 -4.37 -20.82
CA GLY A 36 13.39 -5.27 -19.75
C GLY A 36 12.35 -5.45 -18.64
N ARG A 37 11.52 -4.43 -18.41
CA ARG A 37 10.46 -4.44 -17.41
C ARG A 37 9.21 -3.76 -17.96
N GLU A 38 8.04 -4.18 -17.47
CA GLU A 38 6.75 -3.58 -17.79
C GLU A 38 5.99 -3.29 -16.50
N CYS A 39 5.48 -2.06 -16.37
CA CYS A 39 4.69 -1.68 -15.20
C CYS A 39 3.20 -1.89 -15.49
N PRO A 40 2.51 -2.84 -14.85
CA PRO A 40 1.09 -3.07 -15.09
C PRO A 40 0.20 -1.89 -14.64
N VAL A 41 0.68 -1.06 -13.70
CA VAL A 41 -0.07 0.11 -13.20
C VAL A 41 -0.17 1.21 -14.27
N CYS A 42 0.94 1.52 -14.97
CA CYS A 42 0.95 2.62 -15.95
C CYS A 42 1.20 2.19 -17.41
N GLY A 43 1.44 0.90 -17.66
CA GLY A 43 1.72 0.36 -18.99
C GLY A 43 3.14 0.67 -19.52
N ALA A 44 3.96 1.41 -18.77
CA ALA A 44 5.26 1.83 -19.24
C ALA A 44 6.26 0.66 -19.33
N ARG A 45 6.96 0.58 -20.45
CA ARG A 45 8.07 -0.36 -20.67
C ARG A 45 9.40 0.33 -20.43
N ARG A 46 10.25 -0.28 -19.57
CA ARG A 46 11.54 0.28 -19.14
C ARG A 46 12.65 -0.78 -19.23
N ARG A 47 13.89 -0.34 -19.41
CA ARG A 47 15.05 -1.27 -19.38
C ARG A 47 15.18 -1.95 -18.03
N ARG A 48 14.95 -1.19 -16.96
CA ARG A 48 14.91 -1.61 -15.56
C ARG A 48 14.08 -0.63 -14.75
N PHE A 49 13.68 -1.02 -13.55
CA PHE A 49 13.14 -0.09 -12.58
C PHE A 49 14.24 0.44 -11.64
N LEU A 50 13.94 1.47 -10.88
CA LEU A 50 14.87 2.07 -9.94
C LEU A 50 14.95 1.22 -8.66
N PRO A 51 16.10 1.21 -7.98
CA PRO A 51 16.19 0.63 -6.64
C PRO A 51 15.40 1.46 -5.65
N TYR A 52 14.82 0.80 -4.62
CA TYR A 52 14.11 1.44 -3.54
C TYR A 52 14.28 0.67 -2.22
N GLY A 53 14.36 1.40 -1.12
CA GLY A 53 14.49 0.90 0.26
C GLY A 53 15.44 1.74 1.09
N TYR A 54 15.14 1.89 2.38
CA TYR A 54 15.93 2.72 3.29
C TYR A 54 17.16 1.98 3.83
N VAL A 55 16.96 0.77 4.33
CA VAL A 55 18.03 -0.04 4.96
C VAL A 55 18.70 -0.92 3.91
N ALA A 56 17.94 -1.68 3.16
CA ALA A 56 18.42 -2.57 2.11
C ALA A 56 17.70 -2.27 0.79
N PRO A 57 18.29 -1.46 -0.12
CA PRO A 57 17.67 -1.14 -1.39
C PRO A 57 17.46 -2.39 -2.26
N ARG A 58 16.20 -2.65 -2.64
CA ARG A 58 15.84 -3.71 -3.57
C ARG A 58 15.99 -3.22 -5.00
N ALA A 59 16.61 -4.00 -5.85
CA ALA A 59 16.71 -3.72 -7.28
C ALA A 59 15.33 -3.83 -7.95
N ASP A 60 15.13 -3.09 -9.06
CA ASP A 60 13.89 -3.10 -9.84
C ASP A 60 12.60 -2.81 -9.04
N ALA A 61 12.70 -2.11 -7.92
CA ALA A 61 11.59 -1.87 -7.02
C ALA A 61 10.63 -0.78 -7.51
N LEU A 62 11.15 0.38 -7.92
CA LEU A 62 10.37 1.59 -8.18
C LEU A 62 10.24 1.87 -9.67
N CYS A 63 9.03 1.89 -10.19
CA CYS A 63 8.76 2.29 -11.57
C CYS A 63 9.14 3.75 -11.81
N PRO A 64 10.07 4.06 -12.75
CA PRO A 64 10.49 5.44 -13.01
C PRO A 64 9.45 6.29 -13.73
N SER A 65 8.26 5.77 -13.99
CA SER A 65 7.18 6.49 -14.69
C SER A 65 6.02 6.89 -13.79
N CYS A 66 5.60 5.99 -12.90
CA CYS A 66 4.45 6.25 -12.03
C CYS A 66 4.75 6.08 -10.55
N LEU A 67 6.00 5.78 -10.18
CA LEU A 67 6.45 5.53 -8.81
C LEU A 67 5.76 4.34 -8.12
N SER A 68 5.17 3.42 -8.88
CA SER A 68 4.66 2.19 -8.28
C SER A 68 5.81 1.32 -7.79
N LEU A 69 5.67 0.81 -6.57
CA LEU A 69 6.52 -0.24 -6.01
C LEU A 69 6.03 -1.63 -6.42
N GLU A 70 6.80 -2.66 -6.10
CA GLU A 70 6.51 -4.06 -6.39
C GLU A 70 5.12 -4.46 -5.89
N ARG A 71 4.81 -4.17 -4.62
CA ARG A 71 3.52 -4.44 -3.97
C ARG A 71 2.34 -3.74 -4.66
N HIS A 72 2.53 -2.50 -5.15
CA HIS A 72 1.48 -1.77 -5.87
C HIS A 72 1.16 -2.41 -7.22
N ARG A 73 2.17 -2.99 -7.89
CA ARG A 73 2.00 -3.72 -9.14
C ARG A 73 1.26 -5.04 -8.93
N LEU A 74 1.61 -5.78 -7.87
CA LEU A 74 0.92 -7.01 -7.50
C LEU A 74 -0.55 -6.74 -7.14
N LEU A 75 -0.79 -5.74 -6.30
CA LEU A 75 -2.13 -5.31 -5.92
C LEU A 75 -2.95 -4.85 -7.13
N TRP A 76 -2.38 -4.06 -8.03
CA TRP A 76 -3.06 -3.61 -9.24
C TRP A 76 -3.49 -4.76 -10.15
N LEU A 77 -2.62 -5.75 -10.33
CA LEU A 77 -2.95 -6.97 -11.07
C LEU A 77 -4.11 -7.73 -10.40
N TYR A 78 -4.09 -7.84 -9.07
CA TYR A 78 -5.18 -8.45 -8.32
C TYR A 78 -6.49 -7.69 -8.51
N LEU A 79 -6.51 -6.39 -8.27
CA LEU A 79 -7.71 -5.55 -8.38
C LEU A 79 -8.32 -5.61 -9.78
N THR A 80 -7.50 -5.64 -10.82
CA THR A 80 -7.98 -5.61 -12.21
C THR A 80 -8.36 -6.97 -12.77
N ARG A 81 -7.75 -8.06 -12.29
CA ARG A 81 -7.97 -9.42 -12.83
C ARG A 81 -8.95 -10.24 -12.00
N GLU A 82 -8.90 -10.09 -10.66
CA GLU A 82 -9.59 -10.99 -9.73
C GLU A 82 -10.81 -10.35 -9.07
N THR A 83 -11.05 -9.04 -9.29
CA THR A 83 -12.18 -8.32 -8.69
C THR A 83 -13.03 -7.62 -9.74
N ASP A 84 -14.23 -7.22 -9.35
CA ASP A 84 -15.13 -6.39 -10.15
C ASP A 84 -15.03 -4.87 -9.81
N LEU A 85 -13.99 -4.47 -9.06
CA LEU A 85 -13.79 -3.11 -8.57
C LEU A 85 -13.97 -2.04 -9.65
N LEU A 86 -13.51 -2.32 -10.87
CA LEU A 86 -13.56 -1.38 -11.99
C LEU A 86 -14.69 -1.67 -12.97
N ARG A 87 -15.55 -2.65 -12.68
CA ARG A 87 -16.63 -3.10 -13.57
C ARG A 87 -18.02 -2.74 -13.07
N ARG A 88 -18.13 -2.47 -11.77
CA ARG A 88 -19.41 -2.10 -11.12
C ARG A 88 -19.26 -0.77 -10.38
N PRO A 89 -20.32 0.05 -10.34
CA PRO A 89 -20.35 1.20 -9.45
C PRO A 89 -20.24 0.74 -7.99
N GLN A 90 -19.22 1.18 -7.29
CA GLN A 90 -18.98 0.88 -5.89
C GLN A 90 -18.44 2.14 -5.20
N ARG A 91 -18.84 2.38 -3.96
CA ARG A 91 -18.27 3.43 -3.11
C ARG A 91 -16.98 2.92 -2.51
N ILE A 92 -15.86 3.49 -2.93
CA ILE A 92 -14.52 3.06 -2.56
C ILE A 92 -13.91 4.11 -1.63
N LEU A 93 -13.48 3.69 -0.44
CA LEU A 93 -12.60 4.47 0.42
C LEU A 93 -11.18 3.94 0.32
N HIS A 94 -10.25 4.80 -0.06
CA HIS A 94 -8.82 4.48 -0.10
C HIS A 94 -8.09 5.28 0.96
N ILE A 95 -7.67 4.62 2.03
CA ILE A 95 -6.95 5.21 3.16
C ILE A 95 -5.45 5.15 2.89
N ALA A 96 -4.72 6.22 3.23
CA ALA A 96 -3.30 6.43 2.95
C ALA A 96 -2.95 6.16 1.46
N PRO A 97 -3.63 6.84 0.51
CA PRO A 97 -3.64 6.45 -0.88
C PRO A 97 -2.29 6.62 -1.56
N GLU A 98 -1.82 5.57 -2.21
CA GLU A 98 -0.63 5.63 -3.04
C GLU A 98 -0.92 6.34 -4.36
N VAL A 99 -0.13 7.36 -4.68
CA VAL A 99 -0.32 8.23 -5.86
C VAL A 99 -0.50 7.45 -7.16
N CYS A 100 0.23 6.35 -7.33
CA CYS A 100 0.18 5.55 -8.54
C CYS A 100 -1.15 4.81 -8.71
N LEU A 101 -1.76 4.31 -7.63
CA LEU A 101 -3.06 3.67 -7.61
C LEU A 101 -4.19 4.70 -7.61
N MET A 102 -4.08 5.73 -6.78
CA MET A 102 -5.04 6.84 -6.69
C MET A 102 -5.36 7.42 -8.05
N LYS A 103 -4.34 7.78 -8.85
CA LYS A 103 -4.54 8.32 -10.20
C LYS A 103 -5.32 7.36 -11.11
N ARG A 104 -5.12 6.05 -10.97
CA ARG A 104 -5.79 5.04 -11.81
C ARG A 104 -7.22 4.78 -11.37
N LEU A 105 -7.44 4.71 -10.06
CA LEU A 105 -8.77 4.49 -9.48
C LEU A 105 -9.68 5.69 -9.71
N ARG A 106 -9.19 6.92 -9.50
CA ARG A 106 -9.96 8.16 -9.73
C ARG A 106 -10.52 8.29 -11.14
N HIS A 107 -9.82 7.76 -12.15
CA HIS A 107 -10.28 7.81 -13.54
C HIS A 107 -11.21 6.65 -13.93
N ARG A 108 -11.35 5.61 -13.10
CA ARG A 108 -12.04 4.37 -13.47
C ARG A 108 -13.17 3.99 -12.53
N ALA A 109 -13.09 4.38 -11.27
CA ALA A 109 -14.13 4.11 -10.29
C ALA A 109 -15.22 5.18 -10.36
N ALA A 110 -16.48 4.78 -10.19
CA ALA A 110 -17.64 5.68 -10.25
C ALA A 110 -17.72 6.59 -9.01
N ASP A 111 -17.37 6.05 -7.83
CA ASP A 111 -17.37 6.77 -6.56
C ASP A 111 -16.09 6.38 -5.80
N TYR A 112 -15.14 7.30 -5.73
CA TYR A 112 -13.81 7.06 -5.18
C TYR A 112 -13.39 8.21 -4.28
N THR A 113 -13.31 7.93 -2.99
CA THR A 113 -12.91 8.86 -1.94
C THR A 113 -11.55 8.46 -1.38
N THR A 114 -10.71 9.44 -1.10
CA THR A 114 -9.39 9.24 -0.48
C THR A 114 -9.34 9.85 0.91
N ALA A 115 -8.66 9.19 1.84
CA ALA A 115 -8.47 9.67 3.19
C ALA A 115 -7.05 9.46 3.69
N ASP A 116 -6.54 10.39 4.47
CA ASP A 116 -5.22 10.32 5.12
C ASP A 116 -5.23 11.27 6.32
N LEU A 117 -4.33 11.06 7.27
CA LEU A 117 -4.22 11.97 8.42
C LEU A 117 -3.71 13.35 7.98
N GLU A 118 -2.66 13.42 7.16
CA GLU A 118 -1.92 14.64 6.87
C GLU A 118 -1.65 14.88 5.37
N SER A 119 -1.82 13.86 4.51
CA SER A 119 -1.46 13.98 3.10
C SER A 119 -2.35 14.97 2.36
N PRO A 120 -1.80 16.05 1.76
CA PRO A 120 -2.57 17.04 1.00
C PRO A 120 -3.18 16.47 -0.29
N LEU A 121 -2.93 15.21 -0.60
CA LEU A 121 -3.47 14.51 -1.77
C LEU A 121 -4.79 13.80 -1.46
N ALA A 122 -5.11 13.63 -0.18
CA ALA A 122 -6.36 13.03 0.27
C ALA A 122 -7.49 14.07 0.29
N GLU A 123 -8.70 13.61 0.08
CA GLU A 123 -9.93 14.45 0.11
C GLU A 123 -10.45 14.62 1.53
N LEU A 124 -10.30 13.58 2.36
CA LEU A 124 -10.70 13.58 3.75
C LEU A 124 -9.47 13.48 4.66
N HIS A 125 -9.53 14.15 5.80
CA HIS A 125 -8.47 14.11 6.82
C HIS A 125 -9.04 13.66 8.15
N PHE A 126 -8.59 12.49 8.61
CA PHE A 126 -8.97 11.94 9.91
C PHE A 126 -7.98 10.87 10.40
N ASP A 127 -8.00 10.64 11.70
CA ASP A 127 -7.32 9.51 12.32
C ASP A 127 -8.16 8.23 12.13
N VAL A 128 -7.53 7.15 11.68
CA VAL A 128 -8.18 5.84 11.49
C VAL A 128 -8.63 5.19 12.80
N LEU A 129 -8.15 5.69 13.94
CA LEU A 129 -8.63 5.28 15.26
C LEU A 129 -10.02 5.84 15.59
N ARG A 130 -10.49 6.85 14.86
CA ARG A 130 -11.81 7.48 15.00
C ARG A 130 -12.26 8.07 13.68
N ILE A 131 -12.84 7.25 12.84
CA ILE A 131 -13.28 7.65 11.49
C ILE A 131 -14.62 8.41 11.58
N PRO A 132 -14.70 9.70 11.17
CA PRO A 132 -15.91 10.51 11.26
C PRO A 132 -16.86 10.26 10.08
N LEU A 133 -17.05 9.00 9.74
CA LEU A 133 -17.92 8.56 8.64
C LEU A 133 -19.02 7.65 9.21
N PRO A 134 -20.23 7.66 8.61
CA PRO A 134 -21.33 6.80 9.04
C PRO A 134 -20.99 5.31 8.92
N ASP A 135 -21.66 4.49 9.73
CA ASP A 135 -21.63 3.04 9.61
C ASP A 135 -22.10 2.61 8.21
N ALA A 136 -21.55 1.51 7.71
CA ALA A 136 -21.96 0.89 6.46
C ALA A 136 -21.98 1.85 5.26
N SER A 137 -21.06 2.82 5.21
CA SER A 137 -21.05 3.89 4.20
C SER A 137 -20.28 3.53 2.92
N TYR A 138 -19.43 2.50 2.96
CA TYR A 138 -18.61 2.10 1.82
C TYR A 138 -18.78 0.63 1.43
N ASP A 139 -18.66 0.37 0.13
CA ASP A 139 -18.71 -0.96 -0.46
C ASP A 139 -17.34 -1.63 -0.42
N VAL A 140 -16.29 -0.82 -0.61
CA VAL A 140 -14.91 -1.26 -0.70
C VAL A 140 -13.98 -0.37 0.12
N LEU A 141 -13.06 -1.01 0.85
CA LEU A 141 -11.99 -0.35 1.58
C LEU A 141 -10.63 -0.79 1.03
N ILE A 142 -9.76 0.17 0.75
CA ILE A 142 -8.35 -0.09 0.42
C ILE A 142 -7.50 0.62 1.45
N CYS A 143 -6.67 -0.13 2.17
CA CYS A 143 -5.72 0.41 3.14
C CYS A 143 -4.44 -0.43 3.10
N ASN A 144 -3.35 0.18 2.66
CA ASN A 144 -2.09 -0.52 2.47
C ASN A 144 -0.98 0.17 3.25
N HIS A 145 -0.20 -0.63 4.00
CA HIS A 145 0.99 -0.15 4.70
C HIS A 145 0.72 1.05 5.61
N LEU A 146 -0.35 0.95 6.41
CA LEU A 146 -0.73 1.91 7.43
C LEU A 146 -0.77 1.30 8.82
N LEU A 147 -1.30 0.08 8.96
CA LEU A 147 -1.56 -0.54 10.26
C LEU A 147 -0.29 -0.77 11.09
N GLU A 148 0.86 -0.95 10.44
CA GLU A 148 2.16 -1.05 11.10
C GLU A 148 2.60 0.25 11.81
N HIS A 149 2.02 1.40 11.44
CA HIS A 149 2.32 2.72 12.02
C HIS A 149 1.33 3.12 13.13
N VAL A 150 0.14 2.53 13.14
CA VAL A 150 -0.96 2.93 14.04
C VAL A 150 -0.71 2.45 15.47
N ALA A 151 -1.04 3.27 16.46
CA ALA A 151 -0.86 2.90 17.86
C ALA A 151 -1.70 1.67 18.25
N ASP A 152 -2.96 1.64 17.85
CA ASP A 152 -3.92 0.58 18.12
C ASP A 152 -4.53 0.08 16.80
N ASP A 153 -3.94 -0.96 16.23
CA ASP A 153 -4.40 -1.54 14.97
C ASP A 153 -5.75 -2.25 15.12
N ARG A 154 -6.05 -2.80 16.31
CA ARG A 154 -7.34 -3.46 16.59
C ARG A 154 -8.48 -2.45 16.56
N ARG A 155 -8.28 -1.28 17.14
CA ARG A 155 -9.25 -0.19 17.08
C ARG A 155 -9.46 0.32 15.66
N ALA A 156 -8.37 0.51 14.89
CA ALA A 156 -8.47 0.88 13.47
C ALA A 156 -9.24 -0.16 12.67
N LEU A 157 -8.97 -1.45 12.88
CA LEU A 157 -9.69 -2.55 12.23
C LEU A 157 -11.19 -2.56 12.61
N GLY A 158 -11.55 -2.25 13.85
CA GLY A 158 -12.93 -2.07 14.29
C GLY A 158 -13.64 -0.93 13.53
N GLU A 159 -12.96 0.21 13.32
CA GLU A 159 -13.47 1.31 12.50
C GLU A 159 -13.62 0.91 11.03
N PHE A 160 -12.65 0.18 10.46
CA PHE A 160 -12.73 -0.34 9.09
C PHE A 160 -13.91 -1.30 8.91
N TYR A 161 -14.15 -2.16 9.90
CA TYR A 161 -15.32 -3.05 9.92
C TYR A 161 -16.61 -2.26 9.99
N ARG A 162 -16.70 -1.24 10.85
CA ARG A 162 -17.89 -0.42 11.05
C ARG A 162 -18.32 0.30 9.77
N ILE A 163 -17.37 0.93 9.06
CA ILE A 163 -17.66 1.74 7.86
C ILE A 163 -17.95 0.91 6.60
N LEU A 164 -17.46 -0.34 6.52
CA LEU A 164 -17.85 -1.26 5.46
C LEU A 164 -19.30 -1.69 5.65
N ARG A 165 -20.10 -1.71 4.58
CA ARG A 165 -21.46 -2.27 4.62
C ARG A 165 -21.42 -3.79 4.78
N PRO A 166 -22.48 -4.44 5.31
CA PRO A 166 -22.63 -5.89 5.23
C PRO A 166 -22.45 -6.37 3.78
N GLY A 167 -21.68 -7.43 3.58
CA GLY A 167 -21.27 -7.91 2.26
C GLY A 167 -20.20 -7.08 1.56
N GLY A 168 -19.79 -5.93 2.11
CA GLY A 168 -18.68 -5.13 1.62
C GLY A 168 -17.34 -5.83 1.83
N TRP A 169 -16.32 -5.41 1.07
CA TRP A 169 -15.01 -6.04 1.09
C TRP A 169 -13.88 -5.01 1.11
N GLY A 170 -12.67 -5.49 1.38
CA GLY A 170 -11.51 -4.60 1.37
C GLY A 170 -10.20 -5.33 1.13
N ILE A 171 -9.18 -4.54 0.87
CA ILE A 171 -7.78 -4.96 0.85
C ILE A 171 -7.07 -4.28 2.00
N LEU A 172 -6.49 -5.07 2.89
CA LEU A 172 -5.71 -4.59 4.04
C LEU A 172 -4.32 -5.20 3.96
N LEU A 173 -3.34 -4.44 3.45
CA LEU A 173 -1.97 -4.92 3.31
C LEU A 173 -1.07 -4.26 4.34
N SER A 174 -0.20 -5.07 4.94
CA SER A 174 0.92 -4.64 5.77
C SER A 174 2.13 -5.53 5.48
N PRO A 175 3.36 -5.11 5.79
CA PRO A 175 4.52 -5.98 5.70
C PRO A 175 4.35 -7.13 6.70
N VAL A 176 4.30 -8.37 6.22
CA VAL A 176 4.20 -9.57 7.06
C VAL A 176 5.50 -10.35 6.96
N ASP A 177 6.20 -10.50 8.09
CA ASP A 177 7.34 -11.40 8.19
C ASP A 177 6.83 -12.84 8.40
N ARG A 178 6.76 -13.60 7.33
CA ARG A 178 6.25 -14.97 7.37
C ARG A 178 7.17 -15.98 8.06
N SER A 179 8.39 -15.59 8.40
CA SER A 179 9.26 -16.41 9.26
C SER A 179 8.80 -16.42 10.72
N ARG A 180 8.09 -15.37 11.14
CA ARG A 180 7.52 -15.23 12.49
C ARG A 180 6.16 -15.89 12.59
N ALA A 181 5.92 -16.62 13.67
CA ALA A 181 4.61 -17.19 13.97
C ALA A 181 3.62 -16.11 14.43
N ALA A 182 4.09 -15.18 15.27
CA ALA A 182 3.29 -14.13 15.88
C ALA A 182 3.88 -12.74 15.59
N THR A 183 3.00 -11.76 15.59
CA THR A 183 3.32 -10.34 15.52
C THR A 183 4.20 -9.95 16.71
N PHE A 184 5.26 -9.21 16.43
CA PHE A 184 6.08 -8.59 17.45
C PHE A 184 5.75 -7.10 17.53
N GLU A 185 5.39 -6.64 18.71
CA GLU A 185 5.14 -5.24 19.03
C GLU A 185 5.63 -4.92 20.44
N ASP A 186 6.22 -3.74 20.61
CA ASP A 186 6.71 -3.28 21.91
C ASP A 186 6.61 -1.74 21.96
N ASP A 187 5.66 -1.23 22.73
CA ASP A 187 5.43 0.20 22.86
C ASP A 187 6.49 0.93 23.70
N SER A 188 7.33 0.19 24.43
CA SER A 188 8.46 0.77 25.16
C SER A 188 9.58 1.27 24.24
N ILE A 189 9.65 0.74 23.03
CA ILE A 189 10.61 1.17 22.01
C ILE A 189 10.11 2.47 21.38
N THR A 190 10.61 3.59 21.86
CA THR A 190 10.18 4.94 21.40
C THR A 190 11.22 5.65 20.55
N ASP A 191 12.50 5.28 20.69
CA ASP A 191 13.59 5.88 19.94
C ASP A 191 13.52 5.54 18.44
N PRO A 192 13.59 6.54 17.52
CA PRO A 192 13.46 6.33 16.08
C PRO A 192 14.56 5.48 15.45
N GLU A 193 15.79 5.53 15.98
CA GLU A 193 16.90 4.73 15.46
C GLU A 193 16.73 3.27 15.89
N GLU A 194 16.31 3.07 17.15
CA GLU A 194 16.00 1.75 17.66
C GLU A 194 14.81 1.12 16.94
N ARG A 195 13.74 1.88 16.66
CA ARG A 195 12.63 1.43 15.80
C ARG A 195 13.11 1.03 14.41
N THR A 196 13.98 1.83 13.80
CA THR A 196 14.55 1.49 12.49
C THR A 196 15.31 0.17 12.53
N ARG A 197 16.09 -0.07 13.60
CA ARG A 197 16.87 -1.28 13.78
C ARG A 197 15.98 -2.52 13.99
N ILE A 198 14.91 -2.38 14.77
CA ILE A 198 14.05 -3.49 15.22
C ILE A 198 12.92 -3.73 14.23
N PHE A 199 12.18 -2.68 13.85
CA PHE A 199 10.99 -2.75 13.02
C PHE A 199 11.24 -2.44 11.53
N GLY A 200 12.47 -2.04 11.16
CA GLY A 200 12.87 -1.73 9.78
C GLY A 200 12.57 -0.30 9.32
N GLN A 201 11.83 0.49 10.11
CA GLN A 201 11.53 1.89 9.84
C GLN A 201 11.30 2.67 11.14
N TYR A 202 11.66 3.95 11.17
CA TYR A 202 11.66 4.81 12.36
C TYR A 202 10.27 5.03 13.00
N ASP A 203 9.20 4.88 12.23
CA ASP A 203 7.81 5.10 12.63
C ASP A 203 6.97 3.81 12.67
N HIS A 204 7.55 2.65 12.39
CA HIS A 204 6.91 1.36 12.62
C HIS A 204 6.79 1.08 14.13
N ARG A 205 5.68 0.46 14.51
CA ARG A 205 5.38 0.03 15.89
C ARG A 205 5.39 -1.47 16.05
N ARG A 206 5.28 -2.21 14.93
CA ARG A 206 5.18 -3.67 14.93
C ARG A 206 5.73 -4.30 13.66
N ILE A 207 6.05 -5.58 13.78
CA ILE A 207 6.32 -6.48 12.66
C ILE A 207 5.23 -7.54 12.71
N TYR A 208 4.35 -7.56 11.74
CA TYR A 208 3.32 -8.59 11.64
C TYR A 208 3.94 -9.95 11.32
N GLY A 209 3.47 -11.00 12.03
CA GLY A 209 3.76 -12.39 11.77
C GLY A 209 2.66 -13.07 10.95
N ARG A 210 2.71 -14.41 10.90
CA ARG A 210 1.67 -15.22 10.23
C ARG A 210 0.29 -15.11 10.88
N ASP A 211 0.20 -14.58 12.07
CA ASP A 211 -1.03 -14.29 12.80
C ASP A 211 -1.79 -13.05 12.28
N TYR A 212 -1.23 -12.31 11.30
CA TYR A 212 -1.88 -11.11 10.76
C TYR A 212 -3.30 -11.38 10.27
N GLY A 213 -3.52 -12.47 9.50
CA GLY A 213 -4.86 -12.87 9.09
C GLY A 213 -5.79 -13.20 10.28
N GLY A 214 -5.25 -13.71 11.39
CA GLY A 214 -5.96 -13.92 12.64
C GLY A 214 -6.45 -12.61 13.25
N ARG A 215 -5.58 -11.57 13.32
CA ARG A 215 -5.96 -10.23 13.81
C ARG A 215 -7.10 -9.60 12.99
N LEU A 216 -7.09 -9.80 11.67
CA LEU A 216 -8.18 -9.34 10.82
C LEU A 216 -9.50 -10.07 11.13
N ARG A 217 -9.45 -11.39 11.41
CA ARG A 217 -10.64 -12.19 11.80
C ARG A 217 -11.16 -11.78 13.20
N GLU A 218 -10.29 -11.46 14.13
CA GLU A 218 -10.66 -10.97 15.47
C GLU A 218 -11.49 -9.67 15.41
N ALA A 219 -11.29 -8.83 14.38
CA ALA A 219 -12.09 -7.65 14.11
C ALA A 219 -13.47 -7.96 13.49
N GLY A 220 -13.79 -9.23 13.23
CA GLY A 220 -15.07 -9.68 12.69
C GLY A 220 -15.06 -9.97 11.19
N PHE A 221 -13.96 -9.78 10.47
CA PHE A 221 -13.89 -10.03 9.05
C PHE A 221 -13.80 -11.52 8.69
N GLU A 222 -14.42 -11.91 7.60
CA GLU A 222 -14.00 -13.06 6.81
C GLU A 222 -12.71 -12.68 6.07
N VAL A 223 -11.67 -13.54 6.14
CA VAL A 223 -10.35 -13.22 5.59
C VAL A 223 -9.88 -14.29 4.61
N ARG A 224 -9.47 -13.83 3.43
CA ARG A 224 -8.78 -14.64 2.44
C ARG A 224 -7.32 -14.17 2.34
N GLU A 225 -6.42 -15.08 2.67
CA GLU A 225 -4.98 -14.90 2.55
C GLU A 225 -4.53 -15.56 1.25
N ILE A 226 -4.04 -14.80 0.31
CA ILE A 226 -3.80 -15.25 -1.07
C ILE A 226 -2.34 -15.06 -1.41
N ASP A 227 -1.62 -16.16 -1.62
CA ASP A 227 -0.31 -16.13 -2.28
C ASP A 227 -0.51 -15.83 -3.77
N TYR A 228 -0.75 -14.55 -4.05
CA TYR A 228 -1.06 -14.14 -5.41
C TYR A 228 0.18 -14.12 -6.30
N ALA A 229 1.35 -13.87 -5.72
CA ALA A 229 2.62 -13.88 -6.45
C ALA A 229 2.95 -15.26 -7.03
N ALA A 230 2.56 -16.34 -6.34
CA ALA A 230 2.78 -17.71 -6.82
C ALA A 230 1.99 -18.05 -8.09
N ARG A 231 0.97 -17.28 -8.46
CA ARG A 231 0.18 -17.50 -9.69
C ARG A 231 0.88 -17.04 -10.95
N PHE A 232 2.00 -16.33 -10.83
CA PHE A 232 2.75 -15.79 -11.98
C PHE A 232 3.96 -16.67 -12.28
N SER A 233 4.20 -16.91 -13.57
CA SER A 233 5.42 -17.56 -14.04
C SER A 233 6.68 -16.74 -13.64
N ALA A 234 7.84 -17.40 -13.60
CA ALA A 234 9.10 -16.71 -13.33
C ALA A 234 9.39 -15.58 -14.33
N GLU A 235 8.93 -15.72 -15.58
CA GLU A 235 9.05 -14.72 -16.62
C GLU A 235 8.16 -13.50 -16.32
N GLU A 236 6.89 -13.71 -15.98
CA GLU A 236 5.95 -12.63 -15.60
C GLU A 236 6.40 -11.90 -14.34
N ARG A 237 6.85 -12.64 -13.32
CA ARG A 237 7.41 -12.04 -12.10
C ARG A 237 8.59 -11.13 -12.40
N ARG A 238 9.50 -11.55 -13.30
CA ARG A 238 10.60 -10.69 -13.77
C ARG A 238 10.10 -9.51 -14.61
N ARG A 239 9.19 -9.75 -15.55
CA ARG A 239 8.64 -8.73 -16.45
C ARG A 239 7.96 -7.61 -15.67
N TYR A 240 7.11 -7.94 -14.71
CA TYR A 240 6.39 -6.97 -13.89
C TYR A 240 7.16 -6.55 -12.63
N ALA A 241 8.32 -7.16 -12.37
CA ALA A 241 9.09 -7.01 -11.14
C ALA A 241 8.18 -7.12 -9.90
N LEU A 242 7.53 -8.27 -9.74
CA LEU A 242 6.60 -8.54 -8.64
C LEU A 242 7.36 -8.98 -7.39
N PRO A 243 6.83 -8.64 -6.19
CA PRO A 243 7.38 -9.10 -4.93
C PRO A 243 6.94 -10.54 -4.65
N ASP A 244 7.48 -11.11 -3.60
CA ASP A 244 7.01 -12.36 -3.03
C ASP A 244 6.06 -12.04 -1.84
N ASP A 245 4.93 -11.41 -2.15
CA ASP A 245 3.98 -10.92 -1.17
C ASP A 245 2.60 -11.56 -1.34
N TRP A 246 1.84 -11.54 -0.26
CA TRP A 246 0.48 -12.02 -0.18
C TRP A 246 -0.53 -10.89 -0.27
N ILE A 247 -1.74 -11.20 -0.75
CA ILE A 247 -2.89 -10.29 -0.75
C ILE A 247 -3.84 -10.72 0.36
N TYR A 248 -4.18 -9.79 1.25
CA TYR A 248 -5.15 -9.99 2.33
C TYR A 248 -6.46 -9.30 1.94
N VAL A 249 -7.45 -10.12 1.64
CA VAL A 249 -8.80 -9.68 1.29
C VAL A 249 -9.71 -9.92 2.49
N VAL A 250 -10.37 -8.85 2.93
CA VAL A 250 -11.34 -8.91 4.02
C VAL A 250 -12.74 -8.73 3.49
N ARG A 251 -13.72 -9.32 4.15
CA ARG A 251 -15.14 -9.13 3.86
C ARG A 251 -15.92 -8.98 5.16
N ARG A 252 -16.79 -7.99 5.22
CA ARG A 252 -17.79 -7.92 6.28
C ARG A 252 -18.90 -8.90 5.95
N PRO A 253 -19.25 -9.88 6.83
CA PRO A 253 -20.37 -10.77 6.63
C PRO A 253 -21.70 -10.03 6.38
N LEU A 254 -22.70 -10.73 5.82
CA LEU A 254 -24.05 -10.21 5.58
C LEU A 254 -24.82 -10.00 6.89
#